data_3572c6d1469ce9cc62ffe18f777d80df
#
_entry.id   3572c6d1469ce9cc62ffe18f777d80df
#
_cell.length_a   1.000
_cell.length_b   1.000
_cell.length_c   1.000
_cell.angle_alpha   90.00
_cell.angle_beta   90.00
_cell.angle_gamma   90.00
#
_symmetry.space_group_name_H-M   'P 1'
#
loop_
_entity.id
_entity.type
_entity.pdbx_description
1 polymer ?
#
loop_
_entity_poly.entity_id
_entity_poly.type
_entity_poly.pdbx_seq_one_letter_code
_entity_poly.pdbx_strand_id
1 'polypeptide(L)'
;MKKLFFVLSFTFIINSNGQTNQELVYFESANPFSLSDIINDLENQEKQTVFGKLTIPVDSLNPNKKYPLIIGVAGSLGWRKHHLDYMKMYQKEGFATFELKSFKSRGISSTVGSQDQVTVAAIILDSYRALEKLAKISNIDKDNVAITGWSLGGGVALFSAWMPLKNIISKELSF
;
A
#
# COMPACT_ATOMS: atom_id res chain seq x y z
N MET A 1 10.73 -35.50 57.70
CA MET A 1 11.42 -35.32 56.38
C MET A 1 10.38 -34.74 55.42
N LYS A 2 10.41 -33.42 55.14
CA LYS A 2 9.51 -32.75 54.17
C LYS A 2 10.16 -32.80 52.80
N LYS A 3 9.53 -33.47 51.82
CA LYS A 3 9.97 -33.48 50.42
C LYS A 3 9.53 -32.16 49.75
N LEU A 4 10.50 -31.38 49.32
CA LEU A 4 10.29 -30.16 48.54
C LEU A 4 10.17 -30.54 47.06
N PHE A 5 8.98 -30.38 46.48
CA PHE A 5 8.75 -30.56 45.07
C PHE A 5 9.13 -29.23 44.33
N PHE A 6 10.17 -29.28 43.53
CA PHE A 6 10.54 -28.17 42.62
C PHE A 6 9.75 -28.34 41.30
N VAL A 7 8.78 -27.46 41.08
CA VAL A 7 8.07 -27.39 39.80
C VAL A 7 8.88 -26.48 38.88
N LEU A 8 9.57 -27.11 37.90
CA LEU A 8 10.27 -26.36 36.84
C LEU A 8 9.22 -25.90 35.83
N SER A 9 8.85 -24.61 35.88
CA SER A 9 7.98 -23.98 34.88
C SER A 9 8.81 -23.69 33.64
N PHE A 10 8.65 -24.48 32.58
CA PHE A 10 9.20 -24.21 31.25
C PHE A 10 8.30 -23.17 30.56
N THR A 11 8.76 -21.91 30.55
CA THR A 11 8.15 -20.88 29.72
C THR A 11 8.60 -21.12 28.27
N PHE A 12 7.75 -21.70 27.46
CA PHE A 12 7.95 -21.72 26.01
C PHE A 12 7.80 -20.30 25.47
N ILE A 13 8.90 -19.65 25.16
CA ILE A 13 8.89 -18.45 24.32
C ILE A 13 8.61 -18.94 22.89
N ILE A 14 7.34 -18.87 22.48
CA ILE A 14 6.98 -19.07 21.08
C ILE A 14 7.49 -17.84 20.33
N ASN A 15 8.63 -17.98 19.66
CA ASN A 15 9.08 -17.04 18.64
C ASN A 15 8.09 -17.15 17.48
N SER A 16 7.05 -16.34 17.49
CA SER A 16 6.19 -16.15 16.33
C SER A 16 6.97 -15.33 15.29
N ASN A 17 7.74 -16.03 14.45
CA ASN A 17 8.14 -15.47 13.17
C ASN A 17 6.82 -15.15 12.44
N GLY A 18 6.46 -13.88 12.39
CA GLY A 18 5.18 -13.44 11.87
C GLY A 18 4.99 -13.97 10.45
N GLN A 19 4.13 -14.97 10.30
CA GLN A 19 3.68 -15.42 8.99
C GLN A 19 2.97 -14.25 8.31
N THR A 20 3.24 -14.08 7.02
CA THR A 20 2.55 -13.08 6.20
C THR A 20 1.92 -13.76 4.99
N ASN A 21 0.72 -13.34 4.64
CA ASN A 21 0.08 -13.70 3.37
C ASN A 21 0.44 -12.62 2.34
N GLN A 22 0.90 -13.04 1.15
CA GLN A 22 1.31 -12.14 0.08
C GLN A 22 0.53 -12.45 -1.19
N GLU A 23 -0.02 -11.42 -1.84
CA GLU A 23 -0.72 -11.55 -3.10
C GLU A 23 -0.48 -10.34 -4.02
N LEU A 24 -0.65 -10.54 -5.33
CA LEU A 24 -0.71 -9.45 -6.29
C LEU A 24 -2.17 -9.03 -6.47
N VAL A 25 -2.45 -7.77 -6.21
CA VAL A 25 -3.78 -7.19 -6.38
C VAL A 25 -3.77 -6.29 -7.61
N TYR A 26 -4.65 -6.57 -8.56
CA TYR A 26 -4.82 -5.82 -9.81
C TYR A 26 -6.09 -4.96 -9.73
N PHE A 27 -6.02 -3.78 -10.33
CA PHE A 27 -7.14 -2.84 -10.39
C PHE A 27 -7.03 -1.94 -11.62
N GLU A 28 -8.16 -1.40 -12.06
CA GLU A 28 -8.22 -0.44 -13.15
C GLU A 28 -7.86 0.96 -12.65
N SER A 29 -7.05 1.66 -13.45
CA SER A 29 -6.66 3.06 -13.29
C SER A 29 -6.63 3.74 -14.66
N ALA A 30 -5.96 4.86 -14.78
CA ALA A 30 -5.78 5.58 -16.05
C ALA A 30 -4.42 6.29 -16.11
N ASN A 31 -4.14 6.92 -17.25
CA ASN A 31 -2.90 7.65 -17.54
C ASN A 31 -3.10 9.17 -17.64
N PRO A 32 -3.66 9.87 -16.61
CA PRO A 32 -3.79 11.32 -16.65
C PRO A 32 -2.42 11.98 -16.68
N PHE A 33 -2.26 13.00 -17.51
CA PHE A 33 -1.04 13.76 -17.58
C PHE A 33 -0.91 14.75 -16.41
N SER A 34 -2.03 15.34 -16.00
CA SER A 34 -2.10 16.35 -14.96
C SER A 34 -3.21 16.08 -13.93
N LEU A 35 -3.20 16.82 -12.81
CA LEU A 35 -4.30 16.81 -11.86
C LEU A 35 -5.60 17.36 -12.46
N SER A 36 -5.50 18.28 -13.44
CA SER A 36 -6.67 18.79 -14.17
C SER A 36 -7.40 17.68 -14.93
N ASP A 37 -6.67 16.73 -15.49
CA ASP A 37 -7.27 15.61 -16.21
C ASP A 37 -8.04 14.68 -15.26
N ILE A 38 -7.52 14.49 -14.03
CA ILE A 38 -8.25 13.74 -13.00
C ILE A 38 -9.54 14.45 -12.62
N ILE A 39 -9.50 15.80 -12.51
CA ILE A 39 -10.61 16.59 -11.98
C ILE A 39 -11.70 16.79 -13.02
N ASN A 40 -11.34 17.01 -14.28
CA ASN A 40 -12.24 17.53 -15.29
C ASN A 40 -12.50 16.54 -16.45
N ASP A 41 -11.68 15.50 -16.61
CA ASP A 41 -11.67 14.66 -17.83
C ASP A 41 -11.23 13.22 -17.57
N LEU A 42 -11.49 12.69 -16.37
CA LEU A 42 -11.00 11.35 -15.96
C LEU A 42 -11.58 10.23 -16.81
N GLU A 43 -12.83 10.33 -17.23
CA GLU A 43 -13.54 9.31 -18.01
C GLU A 43 -12.97 9.13 -19.43
N ASN A 44 -12.32 10.17 -19.98
CA ASN A 44 -11.69 10.14 -21.30
C ASN A 44 -10.20 9.78 -21.25
N GLN A 45 -9.62 9.60 -20.06
CA GLN A 45 -8.23 9.20 -19.93
C GLN A 45 -7.99 7.75 -20.36
N GLU A 46 -6.85 7.50 -20.98
CA GLU A 46 -6.44 6.15 -21.36
C GLU A 46 -6.43 5.21 -20.14
N LYS A 47 -7.20 4.13 -20.20
CA LYS A 47 -7.28 3.14 -19.13
C LYS A 47 -6.00 2.35 -18.99
N GLN A 48 -5.65 2.04 -17.76
CA GLN A 48 -4.45 1.31 -17.40
C GLN A 48 -4.75 0.30 -16.29
N THR A 49 -4.45 -0.98 -16.54
CA THR A 49 -4.42 -1.97 -15.47
C THR A 49 -3.16 -1.80 -14.64
N VAL A 50 -3.33 -1.53 -13.35
CA VAL A 50 -2.26 -1.36 -12.39
C VAL A 50 -2.28 -2.48 -11.36
N PHE A 51 -1.14 -2.80 -10.78
CA PHE A 51 -1.05 -3.76 -9.71
C PHE A 51 -0.11 -3.32 -8.59
N GLY A 52 -0.24 -3.99 -7.47
CA GLY A 52 0.70 -3.90 -6.37
C GLY A 52 0.80 -5.21 -5.60
N LYS A 53 1.77 -5.29 -4.71
CA LYS A 53 1.94 -6.44 -3.82
C LYS A 53 1.37 -6.11 -2.45
N LEU A 54 0.28 -6.78 -2.10
CA LEU A 54 -0.31 -6.76 -0.77
C LEU A 54 0.40 -7.78 0.12
N THR A 55 0.73 -7.38 1.34
CA THR A 55 1.24 -8.26 2.40
C THR A 55 0.43 -8.01 3.66
N ILE A 56 -0.25 -9.04 4.16
CA ILE A 56 -1.05 -9.00 5.39
C ILE A 56 -0.36 -9.88 6.44
N PRO A 57 -0.11 -9.38 7.67
CA PRO A 57 0.32 -10.23 8.77
C PRO A 57 -0.72 -11.33 9.05
N VAL A 58 -0.28 -12.53 9.42
CA VAL A 58 -1.17 -13.63 9.76
C VAL A 58 -1.25 -13.76 11.28
N ASP A 59 -2.46 -13.73 11.81
CA ASP A 59 -2.76 -14.04 13.21
C ASP A 59 -3.60 -15.32 13.25
N SER A 60 -2.96 -16.45 13.51
CA SER A 60 -3.63 -17.76 13.53
C SER A 60 -4.68 -17.89 14.66
N LEU A 61 -4.58 -17.08 15.71
CA LEU A 61 -5.54 -17.05 16.82
C LEU A 61 -6.76 -16.17 16.50
N ASN A 62 -6.62 -15.23 15.56
CA ASN A 62 -7.68 -14.34 15.16
C ASN A 62 -7.71 -14.15 13.63
N PRO A 63 -8.23 -15.13 12.87
CA PRO A 63 -8.21 -15.12 11.40
C PRO A 63 -9.03 -13.98 10.78
N ASN A 64 -9.98 -13.40 11.52
CA ASN A 64 -10.84 -12.30 11.07
C ASN A 64 -10.30 -10.92 11.49
N LYS A 65 -9.09 -10.85 12.03
CA LYS A 65 -8.46 -9.59 12.42
C LYS A 65 -8.32 -8.66 11.23
N LYS A 66 -8.71 -7.40 11.43
CA LYS A 66 -8.47 -6.32 10.47
C LYS A 66 -7.16 -5.61 10.80
N TYR A 67 -6.42 -5.29 9.77
CA TYR A 67 -5.11 -4.65 9.88
C TYR A 67 -5.15 -3.24 9.28
N PRO A 68 -4.63 -2.22 9.97
CA PRO A 68 -4.42 -0.92 9.36
C PRO A 68 -3.47 -1.07 8.16
N LEU A 69 -3.69 -0.26 7.13
CA LEU A 69 -3.00 -0.40 5.84
C LEU A 69 -2.01 0.74 5.61
N ILE A 70 -0.82 0.40 5.13
CA ILE A 70 0.14 1.37 4.60
C ILE A 70 0.34 1.12 3.10
N ILE A 71 -0.05 2.09 2.27
CA ILE A 71 0.25 2.11 0.84
C ILE A 71 1.61 2.76 0.64
N GLY A 72 2.57 2.01 0.11
CA GLY A 72 3.92 2.50 -0.19
C GLY A 72 4.07 2.90 -1.66
N VAL A 73 4.71 4.04 -1.91
CA VAL A 73 4.98 4.57 -3.26
C VAL A 73 6.48 4.76 -3.45
N ALA A 74 7.02 4.17 -4.50
CA ALA A 74 8.45 4.23 -4.82
C ALA A 74 8.90 5.62 -5.28
N GLY A 75 10.20 5.88 -5.20
CA GLY A 75 10.84 7.03 -5.84
C GLY A 75 11.01 6.85 -7.35
N SER A 76 11.54 7.87 -8.03
CA SER A 76 11.73 7.89 -9.50
C SER A 76 12.56 6.74 -10.06
N LEU A 77 13.42 6.12 -9.25
CA LEU A 77 14.20 4.93 -9.60
C LEU A 77 13.46 3.60 -9.34
N GLY A 78 12.15 3.64 -9.05
CA GLY A 78 11.38 2.47 -8.66
C GLY A 78 11.69 1.96 -7.24
N TRP A 79 11.21 0.78 -6.93
CA TRP A 79 11.41 0.14 -5.63
C TRP A 79 12.88 -0.25 -5.40
N ARG A 80 13.43 0.15 -4.24
CA ARG A 80 14.79 -0.15 -3.80
C ARG A 80 14.78 -0.90 -2.48
N LYS A 81 15.91 -1.53 -2.15
CA LYS A 81 16.03 -2.36 -0.96
C LYS A 81 15.58 -1.65 0.31
N HIS A 82 16.02 -0.41 0.54
CA HIS A 82 15.65 0.36 1.73
C HIS A 82 14.14 0.63 1.82
N HIS A 83 13.44 0.89 0.69
CA HIS A 83 11.97 1.02 0.69
C HIS A 83 11.33 -0.28 1.19
N LEU A 84 11.81 -1.44 0.69
CA LEU A 84 11.30 -2.75 1.08
C LEU A 84 11.62 -3.08 2.55
N ASP A 85 12.74 -2.62 3.07
CA ASP A 85 13.10 -2.80 4.48
C ASP A 85 12.14 -2.01 5.38
N TYR A 86 11.73 -0.78 5.01
CA TYR A 86 10.67 -0.03 5.70
C TYR A 86 9.32 -0.74 5.64
N MET A 87 8.92 -1.26 4.47
CA MET A 87 7.67 -2.02 4.36
C MET A 87 7.66 -3.24 5.29
N LYS A 88 8.79 -3.96 5.38
CA LYS A 88 8.94 -5.08 6.33
C LYS A 88 8.89 -4.63 7.80
N MET A 89 9.42 -3.45 8.11
CA MET A 89 9.33 -2.88 9.46
C MET A 89 7.86 -2.65 9.82
N TYR A 90 7.07 -2.02 8.94
CA TYR A 90 5.64 -1.82 9.16
C TYR A 90 4.88 -3.15 9.35
N GLN A 91 5.21 -4.18 8.57
CA GLN A 91 4.60 -5.51 8.74
C GLN A 91 4.88 -6.10 10.13
N LYS A 92 6.09 -5.92 10.66
CA LYS A 92 6.47 -6.37 12.02
C LYS A 92 5.69 -5.63 13.12
N GLU A 93 5.34 -4.36 12.87
CA GLU A 93 4.53 -3.54 13.76
C GLU A 93 3.02 -3.82 13.62
N GLY A 94 2.64 -4.80 12.79
CA GLY A 94 1.26 -5.25 12.65
C GLY A 94 0.44 -4.50 11.61
N PHE A 95 1.06 -3.82 10.65
CA PHE A 95 0.38 -3.20 9.52
C PHE A 95 0.28 -4.15 8.34
N ALA A 96 -0.84 -4.15 7.64
CA ALA A 96 -0.88 -4.59 6.25
C ALA A 96 -0.13 -3.57 5.39
N THR A 97 0.57 -4.02 4.35
CA THR A 97 1.33 -3.13 3.47
C THR A 97 1.02 -3.42 2.01
N PHE A 98 0.96 -2.37 1.21
CA PHE A 98 0.75 -2.45 -0.23
C PHE A 98 1.88 -1.75 -0.98
N GLU A 99 2.68 -2.50 -1.72
CA GLU A 99 3.73 -1.96 -2.58
C GLU A 99 3.12 -1.60 -3.95
N LEU A 100 2.75 -0.35 -4.17
CA LEU A 100 2.19 0.12 -5.45
C LEU A 100 3.24 0.02 -6.56
N LYS A 101 2.90 -0.62 -7.68
CA LYS A 101 3.83 -0.90 -8.79
C LYS A 101 3.51 -0.09 -10.06
N SER A 102 3.18 1.20 -9.92
CA SER A 102 2.77 2.09 -11.02
C SER A 102 3.70 2.03 -12.25
N PHE A 103 5.02 2.02 -12.03
CA PHE A 103 6.00 1.95 -13.11
C PHE A 103 5.97 0.59 -13.81
N LYS A 104 6.05 -0.49 -13.03
CA LYS A 104 6.09 -1.85 -13.59
C LYS A 104 4.80 -2.19 -14.34
N SER A 105 3.67 -1.66 -13.89
CA SER A 105 2.36 -1.82 -14.55
C SER A 105 2.33 -1.20 -15.95
N ARG A 106 3.19 -0.22 -16.19
CA ARG A 106 3.34 0.48 -17.48
C ARG A 106 4.61 0.08 -18.25
N GLY A 107 5.30 -1.00 -17.83
CA GLY A 107 6.53 -1.45 -18.46
C GLY A 107 7.74 -0.53 -18.21
N ILE A 108 7.65 0.39 -17.26
CA ILE A 108 8.68 1.40 -16.96
C ILE A 108 9.47 0.95 -15.73
N SER A 109 10.78 1.15 -15.75
CA SER A 109 11.66 0.85 -14.62
C SER A 109 12.06 2.10 -13.81
N SER A 110 12.07 3.27 -14.45
CA SER A 110 12.50 4.54 -13.87
C SER A 110 11.87 5.70 -14.63
N THR A 111 11.58 6.79 -13.91
CA THR A 111 11.13 8.08 -14.48
C THR A 111 12.19 9.17 -14.34
N VAL A 112 13.44 8.80 -14.04
CA VAL A 112 14.55 9.76 -14.01
C VAL A 112 14.84 10.26 -15.44
N GLY A 113 14.77 11.57 -15.61
CA GLY A 113 14.98 12.24 -16.91
C GLY A 113 13.71 12.40 -17.76
N SER A 114 12.62 11.66 -17.46
CA SER A 114 11.35 11.81 -18.17
C SER A 114 10.20 11.34 -17.26
N GLN A 115 9.32 12.27 -16.87
CA GLN A 115 8.14 11.98 -16.04
C GLN A 115 6.82 12.08 -16.85
N ASP A 116 6.92 12.05 -18.16
CA ASP A 116 5.80 12.09 -19.09
C ASP A 116 5.16 10.71 -19.32
N GLN A 117 5.94 9.63 -19.22
CA GLN A 117 5.44 8.26 -19.38
C GLN A 117 4.64 7.77 -18.17
N VAL A 118 5.03 8.18 -16.96
CA VAL A 118 4.28 7.93 -15.73
C VAL A 118 4.31 9.21 -14.90
N THR A 119 3.23 9.96 -14.94
CA THR A 119 3.13 11.27 -14.28
C THR A 119 2.85 11.12 -12.78
N VAL A 120 3.10 12.18 -12.02
CA VAL A 120 2.70 12.26 -10.60
C VAL A 120 1.18 12.11 -10.48
N ALA A 121 0.41 12.69 -11.41
CA ALA A 121 -1.04 12.58 -11.44
C ALA A 121 -1.50 11.12 -11.59
N ALA A 122 -0.90 10.38 -12.53
CA ALA A 122 -1.20 8.96 -12.72
C ALA A 122 -0.92 8.14 -11.45
N ILE A 123 0.20 8.40 -10.74
CA ILE A 123 0.53 7.66 -9.51
C ILE A 123 -0.40 8.03 -8.35
N ILE A 124 -0.83 9.27 -8.27
CA ILE A 124 -1.85 9.70 -7.29
C ILE A 124 -3.16 8.97 -7.56
N LEU A 125 -3.64 8.94 -8.80
CA LEU A 125 -4.84 8.20 -9.19
C LEU A 125 -4.70 6.70 -8.87
N ASP A 126 -3.57 6.09 -9.19
CA ASP A 126 -3.27 4.69 -8.86
C ASP A 126 -3.38 4.44 -7.35
N SER A 127 -2.91 5.37 -6.53
CA SER A 127 -2.97 5.26 -5.06
C SER A 127 -4.42 5.25 -4.54
N TYR A 128 -5.29 6.08 -5.09
CA TYR A 128 -6.72 6.11 -4.75
C TYR A 128 -7.45 4.86 -5.26
N ARG A 129 -7.19 4.43 -6.49
CA ARG A 129 -7.77 3.19 -7.05
C ARG A 129 -7.31 1.96 -6.29
N ALA A 130 -6.04 1.93 -5.84
CA ALA A 130 -5.55 0.90 -4.93
C ALA A 130 -6.34 0.90 -3.62
N LEU A 131 -6.54 2.07 -2.99
CA LEU A 131 -7.32 2.18 -1.76
C LEU A 131 -8.74 1.65 -1.95
N GLU A 132 -9.43 2.07 -3.01
CA GLU A 132 -10.78 1.58 -3.34
C GLU A 132 -10.84 0.04 -3.46
N LYS A 133 -9.85 -0.54 -4.11
CA LYS A 133 -9.76 -2.00 -4.26
C LYS A 133 -9.46 -2.70 -2.95
N LEU A 134 -8.50 -2.19 -2.18
CA LEU A 134 -8.04 -2.79 -0.94
C LEU A 134 -9.06 -2.66 0.20
N ALA A 135 -9.85 -1.59 0.21
CA ALA A 135 -10.92 -1.37 1.19
C ALA A 135 -12.02 -2.46 1.15
N LYS A 136 -12.11 -3.22 0.06
CA LYS A 136 -13.07 -4.34 -0.11
C LYS A 136 -12.54 -5.67 0.45
N ILE A 137 -11.28 -5.72 0.88
CA ILE A 137 -10.65 -6.93 1.44
C ILE A 137 -11.00 -7.02 2.94
N SER A 138 -11.56 -8.15 3.36
CA SER A 138 -12.12 -8.34 4.71
C SER A 138 -11.14 -8.10 5.85
N ASN A 139 -9.86 -8.45 5.64
CA ASN A 139 -8.81 -8.27 6.64
C ASN A 139 -8.12 -6.89 6.61
N ILE A 140 -8.60 -5.95 5.78
CA ILE A 140 -8.11 -4.57 5.78
C ILE A 140 -9.04 -3.68 6.61
N ASP A 141 -8.44 -2.90 7.50
CA ASP A 141 -9.12 -1.82 8.20
C ASP A 141 -9.11 -0.57 7.31
N LYS A 142 -10.19 -0.39 6.55
CA LYS A 142 -10.35 0.70 5.59
C LYS A 142 -10.40 2.09 6.22
N ASP A 143 -10.69 2.19 7.52
CA ASP A 143 -10.80 3.45 8.24
C ASP A 143 -9.44 3.91 8.81
N ASN A 144 -8.44 3.00 8.82
CA ASN A 144 -7.08 3.25 9.28
C ASN A 144 -6.07 2.99 8.14
N VAL A 145 -5.99 3.92 7.19
CA VAL A 145 -5.10 3.84 6.03
C VAL A 145 -4.15 5.02 5.99
N ALA A 146 -2.87 4.71 5.74
CA ALA A 146 -1.83 5.71 5.51
C ALA A 146 -1.17 5.49 4.15
N ILE A 147 -0.62 6.56 3.58
CA ILE A 147 0.25 6.50 2.41
C ILE A 147 1.65 6.99 2.79
N THR A 148 2.66 6.28 2.35
CA THR A 148 4.08 6.64 2.52
C THR A 148 4.81 6.59 1.19
N GLY A 149 5.87 7.37 1.05
CA GLY A 149 6.62 7.37 -0.20
C GLY A 149 8.01 7.96 -0.07
N TRP A 150 8.85 7.69 -1.05
CA TRP A 150 10.24 8.11 -1.10
C TRP A 150 10.50 9.00 -2.30
N SER A 151 11.14 10.18 -2.12
CA SER A 151 11.42 11.13 -3.20
C SER A 151 10.15 11.48 -3.99
N LEU A 152 10.04 11.13 -5.27
CA LEU A 152 8.82 11.27 -6.07
C LEU A 152 7.58 10.73 -5.35
N GLY A 153 7.69 9.52 -4.78
CA GLY A 153 6.60 8.91 -4.01
C GLY A 153 6.24 9.70 -2.75
N GLY A 154 7.19 10.43 -2.14
CA GLY A 154 6.91 11.36 -1.04
C GLY A 154 6.05 12.53 -1.50
N GLY A 155 6.30 13.08 -2.69
CA GLY A 155 5.45 14.06 -3.34
C GLY A 155 4.04 13.51 -3.61
N VAL A 156 3.94 12.29 -4.13
CA VAL A 156 2.65 11.60 -4.32
C VAL A 156 1.89 11.50 -2.99
N ALA A 157 2.54 11.06 -1.92
CA ALA A 157 1.92 10.93 -0.60
C ALA A 157 1.38 12.29 -0.09
N LEU A 158 2.18 13.36 -0.24
CA LEU A 158 1.79 14.70 0.16
C LEU A 158 0.56 15.20 -0.62
N PHE A 159 0.59 15.10 -1.95
CA PHE A 159 -0.52 15.56 -2.80
C PHE A 159 -1.77 14.69 -2.66
N SER A 160 -1.63 13.39 -2.39
CA SER A 160 -2.78 12.51 -2.09
C SER A 160 -3.51 12.92 -0.81
N ALA A 161 -2.82 13.56 0.16
CA ALA A 161 -3.44 14.08 1.38
C ALA A 161 -4.09 15.46 1.19
N TRP A 162 -3.95 16.10 0.02
CA TRP A 162 -4.54 17.42 -0.25
C TRP A 162 -6.06 17.33 -0.35
N MET A 163 -6.76 17.95 0.62
CA MET A 163 -8.20 17.80 0.81
C MET A 163 -9.06 18.16 -0.42
N PRO A 164 -8.78 19.25 -1.20
CA PRO A 164 -9.56 19.52 -2.41
C PRO A 164 -9.50 18.38 -3.43
N LEU A 165 -8.32 17.80 -3.68
CA LEU A 165 -8.14 16.67 -4.58
C LEU A 165 -8.84 15.42 -4.04
N LYS A 166 -8.66 15.11 -2.76
CA LYS A 166 -9.33 14.00 -2.10
C LYS A 166 -10.84 14.09 -2.25
N ASN A 167 -11.43 15.24 -1.99
CA ASN A 167 -12.88 15.44 -2.07
C ASN A 167 -13.44 15.27 -3.49
N ILE A 168 -12.66 15.58 -4.51
CA ILE A 168 -13.06 15.39 -5.91
C ILE A 168 -12.98 13.90 -6.26
N ILE A 169 -11.81 13.27 -6.03
CA ILE A 169 -11.61 11.86 -6.37
C ILE A 169 -12.56 10.96 -5.57
N SER A 170 -12.82 11.23 -4.29
CA SER A 170 -13.72 10.41 -3.47
C SER A 170 -15.20 10.48 -3.87
N LYS A 171 -15.62 11.51 -4.62
CA LYS A 171 -16.96 11.53 -5.24
C LYS A 171 -17.07 10.60 -6.42
N GLU A 172 -15.98 10.41 -7.14
CA GLU A 172 -15.86 9.51 -8.28
C GLU A 172 -15.66 8.05 -7.83
N LEU A 173 -15.08 7.86 -6.63
CA LEU A 173 -14.79 6.58 -6.02
C LEU A 173 -15.81 6.31 -4.91
N SER A 174 -16.54 5.21 -4.99
CA SER A 174 -17.57 4.82 -4.01
C SER A 174 -16.98 4.33 -2.67
N PHE A 175 -16.35 5.23 -1.88
CA PHE A 175 -15.96 4.95 -0.49
C PHE A 175 -16.08 6.14 0.45
#